data_12108a9ca96bd4ee53d00aacc814fc09
#
_entry.id   12108a9ca96bd4ee53d00aacc814fc09
#
_cell.length_a   1.000
_cell.length_b   1.000
_cell.length_c   1.000
_cell.angle_alpha   90.00
_cell.angle_beta   90.00
_cell.angle_gamma   90.00
#
_symmetry.space_group_name_H-M   'P 1'
#
loop_
_entity.id
_entity.type
_entity.pdbx_description
1 polymer ?
#
loop_
_entity_poly.entity_id
_entity_poly.type
_entity_poly.pdbx_seq_one_letter_code
_entity_poly.pdbx_strand_id
1 'polypeptide(L)'
;MLASPIDPAAEIAAAVEEYRDSNNFSVLLDRLLAISAAADLDALIAAVEPYHDIPEVAGPIYERVVAERPEDARALVILANAYWLTGRGPDAVGELASRAIAADATNRGAWHLWALSESSPHERMNRWMQVTQRFPEDELAKANLADNATSIASTDRDREAWQIALHTYRSLLRTATRPEQRTALEEAIGVLEKWSL
;
A
#
# COMPACT_ATOMS: atom_id res chain seq x y z
N MET A 1 8.38 -39.44 -20.32
CA MET A 1 8.87 -38.15 -20.87
C MET A 1 8.71 -37.14 -19.74
N LEU A 2 9.80 -36.68 -19.15
CA LEU A 2 9.77 -35.56 -18.22
C LEU A 2 9.48 -34.33 -19.07
N ALA A 3 8.40 -33.60 -18.75
CA ALA A 3 8.13 -32.32 -19.38
C ALA A 3 9.34 -31.41 -19.17
N SER A 4 9.75 -30.67 -20.20
CA SER A 4 10.79 -29.66 -20.04
C SER A 4 10.35 -28.66 -18.96
N PRO A 5 11.26 -28.25 -18.07
CA PRO A 5 10.91 -27.23 -17.08
C PRO A 5 10.40 -25.99 -17.80
N ILE A 6 9.27 -25.45 -17.34
CA ILE A 6 8.74 -24.20 -17.88
C ILE A 6 9.68 -23.06 -17.53
N ASP A 7 9.84 -22.11 -18.44
CA ASP A 7 10.48 -20.82 -18.15
C ASP A 7 9.41 -19.84 -17.62
N PRO A 8 9.31 -19.63 -16.30
CA PRO A 8 8.25 -18.79 -15.75
C PRO A 8 8.36 -17.32 -16.20
N ALA A 9 9.56 -16.83 -16.52
CA ALA A 9 9.75 -15.45 -16.96
C ALA A 9 9.15 -15.26 -18.38
N ALA A 10 9.43 -16.18 -19.30
CA ALA A 10 8.87 -16.13 -20.65
C ALA A 10 7.33 -16.30 -20.63
N GLU A 11 6.83 -17.21 -19.79
CA GLU A 11 5.39 -17.48 -19.69
C GLU A 11 4.61 -16.32 -19.06
N ILE A 12 5.13 -15.68 -18.00
CA ILE A 12 4.52 -14.49 -17.39
C ILE A 12 4.53 -13.33 -18.39
N ALA A 13 5.66 -13.08 -19.07
CA ALA A 13 5.75 -12.04 -20.08
C ALA A 13 4.69 -12.22 -21.18
N ALA A 14 4.55 -13.44 -21.71
CA ALA A 14 3.53 -13.75 -22.73
C ALA A 14 2.09 -13.58 -22.21
N ALA A 15 1.83 -13.96 -20.95
CA ALA A 15 0.51 -13.77 -20.34
C ALA A 15 0.16 -12.29 -20.16
N VAL A 16 1.13 -11.47 -19.77
CA VAL A 16 0.96 -10.03 -19.62
C VAL A 16 0.73 -9.32 -20.95
N GLU A 17 1.46 -9.69 -22.01
CA GLU A 17 1.24 -9.15 -23.36
C GLU A 17 -0.14 -9.50 -23.89
N GLU A 18 -0.58 -10.77 -23.75
CA GLU A 18 -1.93 -11.17 -24.12
C GLU A 18 -3.01 -10.40 -23.35
N TYR A 19 -2.78 -10.15 -22.06
CA TYR A 19 -3.69 -9.36 -21.23
C TYR A 19 -3.78 -7.89 -21.69
N ARG A 20 -2.66 -7.29 -22.07
CA ARG A 20 -2.63 -5.92 -22.62
C ARG A 20 -3.42 -5.79 -23.90
N ASP A 21 -3.36 -6.80 -24.75
CA ASP A 21 -4.07 -6.81 -26.04
C ASP A 21 -5.57 -7.13 -25.89
N SER A 22 -5.92 -8.09 -25.02
CA SER A 22 -7.28 -8.62 -24.89
C SER A 22 -8.09 -7.96 -23.77
N ASN A 23 -7.44 -7.37 -22.77
CA ASN A 23 -8.03 -6.92 -21.51
C ASN A 23 -8.85 -8.02 -20.79
N ASN A 24 -8.49 -9.30 -21.01
CA ASN A 24 -9.17 -10.45 -20.44
C ASN A 24 -8.51 -10.95 -19.18
N PHE A 25 -8.96 -10.44 -18.03
CA PHE A 25 -8.41 -10.81 -16.73
C PHE A 25 -8.58 -12.29 -16.39
N SER A 26 -9.67 -12.95 -16.83
CA SER A 26 -9.85 -14.38 -16.52
C SER A 26 -8.78 -15.25 -17.17
N VAL A 27 -8.43 -14.97 -18.43
CA VAL A 27 -7.36 -15.69 -19.14
C VAL A 27 -6.00 -15.43 -18.47
N LEU A 28 -5.72 -14.18 -18.10
CA LEU A 28 -4.50 -13.85 -17.36
C LEU A 28 -4.41 -14.65 -16.05
N LEU A 29 -5.48 -14.65 -15.25
CA LEU A 29 -5.52 -15.34 -13.96
C LEU A 29 -5.27 -16.84 -14.11
N ASP A 30 -5.97 -17.50 -15.05
CA ASP A 30 -5.82 -18.93 -15.30
C ASP A 30 -4.38 -19.29 -15.71
N ARG A 31 -3.75 -18.48 -16.55
CA ARG A 31 -2.35 -18.65 -16.94
C ARG A 31 -1.39 -18.47 -15.77
N LEU A 32 -1.55 -17.39 -14.99
CA LEU A 32 -0.69 -17.13 -13.83
C LEU A 32 -0.80 -18.22 -12.77
N LEU A 33 -1.99 -18.76 -12.51
CA LEU A 33 -2.20 -19.87 -11.60
C LEU A 33 -1.51 -21.16 -12.10
N ALA A 34 -1.60 -21.45 -13.41
CA ALA A 34 -0.93 -22.59 -14.01
C ALA A 34 0.61 -22.46 -13.94
N ILE A 35 1.15 -21.28 -14.26
CA ILE A 35 2.59 -20.99 -14.14
C ILE A 35 3.02 -21.11 -12.69
N SER A 36 2.27 -20.51 -11.78
CA SER A 36 2.52 -20.56 -10.35
C SER A 36 2.57 -22.01 -9.84
N ALA A 37 1.66 -22.86 -10.24
CA ALA A 37 1.61 -24.26 -9.81
C ALA A 37 2.79 -25.13 -10.34
N ALA A 38 3.32 -24.77 -11.52
CA ALA A 38 4.34 -25.59 -12.20
C ALA A 38 5.79 -25.15 -11.95
N ALA A 39 6.01 -23.86 -11.62
CA ALA A 39 7.35 -23.30 -11.47
C ALA A 39 7.95 -23.58 -10.08
N ASP A 40 9.29 -23.59 -10.02
CA ASP A 40 10.01 -23.46 -8.76
C ASP A 40 9.76 -22.10 -8.14
N LEU A 41 9.68 -22.03 -6.79
CA LEU A 41 9.29 -20.80 -6.09
C LEU A 41 10.30 -19.66 -6.29
N ASP A 42 11.59 -19.93 -6.23
CA ASP A 42 12.61 -18.88 -6.41
C ASP A 42 12.65 -18.37 -7.85
N ALA A 43 12.50 -19.28 -8.82
CA ALA A 43 12.36 -18.91 -10.22
C ALA A 43 11.08 -18.08 -10.47
N LEU A 44 9.98 -18.42 -9.81
CA LEU A 44 8.73 -17.67 -9.90
C LEU A 44 8.85 -16.27 -9.33
N ILE A 45 9.48 -16.10 -8.16
CA ILE A 45 9.73 -14.80 -7.53
C ILE A 45 10.58 -13.92 -8.45
N ALA A 46 11.65 -14.48 -9.01
CA ALA A 46 12.51 -13.75 -9.94
C ALA A 46 11.76 -13.35 -11.22
N ALA A 47 10.89 -14.22 -11.74
CA ALA A 47 10.12 -13.99 -12.94
C ALA A 47 9.03 -12.91 -12.78
N VAL A 48 8.41 -12.81 -11.60
CA VAL A 48 7.36 -11.81 -11.33
C VAL A 48 7.91 -10.44 -10.94
N GLU A 49 9.19 -10.34 -10.59
CA GLU A 49 9.81 -9.09 -10.12
C GLU A 49 9.56 -7.87 -11.03
N PRO A 50 9.64 -7.98 -12.38
CA PRO A 50 9.35 -6.85 -13.27
C PRO A 50 7.87 -6.39 -13.25
N TYR A 51 6.98 -7.18 -12.64
CA TYR A 51 5.53 -6.98 -12.64
C TYR A 51 4.95 -6.82 -11.24
N HIS A 52 5.80 -6.66 -10.22
CA HIS A 52 5.35 -6.58 -8.82
C HIS A 52 4.43 -5.38 -8.54
N ASP A 53 4.49 -4.33 -9.37
CA ASP A 53 3.63 -3.15 -9.31
C ASP A 53 2.29 -3.31 -10.07
N ILE A 54 2.11 -4.43 -10.77
CA ILE A 54 0.87 -4.74 -11.49
C ILE A 54 0.04 -5.68 -10.62
N PRO A 55 -1.01 -5.16 -9.93
CA PRO A 55 -1.71 -5.93 -8.91
C PRO A 55 -2.41 -7.19 -9.45
N GLU A 56 -2.87 -7.16 -10.70
CA GLU A 56 -3.49 -8.30 -11.37
C GLU A 56 -2.50 -9.44 -11.65
N VAL A 57 -1.21 -9.12 -11.74
CA VAL A 57 -0.13 -10.10 -11.95
C VAL A 57 0.47 -10.51 -10.62
N ALA A 58 0.80 -9.53 -9.78
CA ALA A 58 1.44 -9.77 -8.49
C ALA A 58 0.54 -10.55 -7.53
N GLY A 59 -0.75 -10.21 -7.42
CA GLY A 59 -1.66 -10.83 -6.47
C GLY A 59 -1.67 -12.35 -6.54
N PRO A 60 -2.06 -12.97 -7.67
CA PRO A 60 -2.15 -14.43 -7.79
C PRO A 60 -0.83 -15.16 -7.53
N ILE A 61 0.30 -14.57 -7.87
CA ILE A 61 1.62 -15.18 -7.67
C ILE A 61 2.06 -15.04 -6.22
N TYR A 62 1.91 -13.86 -5.63
CA TYR A 62 2.32 -13.62 -4.24
C TYR A 62 1.41 -14.30 -3.22
N GLU A 63 0.19 -14.70 -3.57
CA GLU A 63 -0.63 -15.60 -2.74
C GLU A 63 0.12 -16.92 -2.46
N ARG A 64 0.74 -17.52 -3.48
CA ARG A 64 1.58 -18.71 -3.31
C ARG A 64 2.85 -18.41 -2.53
N VAL A 65 3.55 -17.32 -2.87
CA VAL A 65 4.80 -16.94 -2.18
C VAL A 65 4.55 -16.80 -0.68
N VAL A 66 3.49 -16.10 -0.27
CA VAL A 66 3.12 -15.89 1.14
C VAL A 66 2.66 -17.20 1.81
N ALA A 67 2.04 -18.13 1.06
CA ALA A 67 1.68 -19.45 1.59
C ALA A 67 2.92 -20.29 1.92
N GLU A 68 3.97 -20.25 1.08
CA GLU A 68 5.21 -21.01 1.27
C GLU A 68 6.23 -20.26 2.16
N ARG A 69 6.18 -18.89 2.18
CA ARG A 69 7.07 -18.03 2.98
C ARG A 69 6.24 -17.03 3.82
N PRO A 70 5.57 -17.52 4.87
CA PRO A 70 4.58 -16.72 5.61
C PRO A 70 5.18 -15.54 6.40
N GLU A 71 6.50 -15.49 6.58
CA GLU A 71 7.23 -14.44 7.28
C GLU A 71 8.09 -13.55 6.34
N ASP A 72 7.93 -13.70 5.03
CA ASP A 72 8.59 -12.80 4.07
C ASP A 72 7.88 -11.44 4.06
N ALA A 73 8.45 -10.48 4.80
CA ALA A 73 7.88 -9.14 4.94
C ALA A 73 7.67 -8.44 3.60
N ARG A 74 8.58 -8.62 2.63
CA ARG A 74 8.46 -8.02 1.30
C ARG A 74 7.31 -8.64 0.52
N ALA A 75 7.20 -9.97 0.52
CA ALA A 75 6.12 -10.68 -0.14
C ALA A 75 4.74 -10.30 0.44
N LEU A 76 4.65 -10.21 1.77
CA LEU A 76 3.45 -9.78 2.47
C LEU A 76 3.02 -8.35 2.05
N VAL A 77 3.97 -7.41 1.93
CA VAL A 77 3.68 -6.03 1.49
C VAL A 77 3.22 -5.98 0.05
N ILE A 78 3.85 -6.73 -0.86
CA ILE A 78 3.44 -6.76 -2.26
C ILE A 78 2.02 -7.33 -2.39
N LEU A 79 1.73 -8.43 -1.69
CA LEU A 79 0.39 -9.03 -1.69
C LEU A 79 -0.65 -8.08 -1.08
N ALA A 80 -0.34 -7.44 0.04
CA ALA A 80 -1.24 -6.48 0.68
C ALA A 80 -1.54 -5.28 -0.24
N ASN A 81 -0.52 -4.78 -0.95
CA ASN A 81 -0.71 -3.71 -1.93
C ASN A 81 -1.56 -4.16 -3.12
N ALA A 82 -1.32 -5.36 -3.65
CA ALA A 82 -2.15 -5.93 -4.71
C ALA A 82 -3.62 -6.08 -4.25
N TYR A 83 -3.85 -6.54 -3.03
CA TYR A 83 -5.19 -6.65 -2.45
C TYR A 83 -5.86 -5.28 -2.26
N TRP A 84 -5.11 -4.27 -1.81
CA TRP A 84 -5.62 -2.90 -1.69
C TRP A 84 -6.10 -2.36 -3.03
N LEU A 85 -5.27 -2.50 -4.07
CA LEU A 85 -5.56 -1.98 -5.41
C LEU A 85 -6.65 -2.76 -6.15
N THR A 86 -6.82 -4.05 -5.86
CA THR A 86 -7.88 -4.89 -6.46
C THR A 86 -9.17 -4.97 -5.63
N GLY A 87 -9.24 -4.24 -4.49
CA GLY A 87 -10.45 -4.14 -3.69
C GLY A 87 -10.81 -5.42 -2.91
N ARG A 88 -9.82 -6.20 -2.45
CA ARG A 88 -10.03 -7.40 -1.63
C ARG A 88 -10.55 -7.12 -0.22
N GLY A 89 -10.65 -5.85 0.14
CA GLY A 89 -11.18 -5.39 1.40
C GLY A 89 -10.12 -5.06 2.45
N PRO A 90 -10.46 -4.13 3.37
CA PRO A 90 -9.52 -3.58 4.35
C PRO A 90 -9.01 -4.64 5.35
N ASP A 91 -9.83 -5.61 5.73
CA ASP A 91 -9.45 -6.62 6.72
C ASP A 91 -8.30 -7.51 6.21
N ALA A 92 -8.40 -7.99 4.95
CA ALA A 92 -7.35 -8.81 4.34
C ALA A 92 -6.03 -8.03 4.19
N VAL A 93 -6.11 -6.75 3.82
CA VAL A 93 -4.95 -5.86 3.71
C VAL A 93 -4.32 -5.62 5.09
N GLY A 94 -5.14 -5.33 6.10
CA GLY A 94 -4.70 -5.07 7.47
C GLY A 94 -4.03 -6.29 8.12
N GLU A 95 -4.52 -7.50 7.86
CA GLU A 95 -3.90 -8.74 8.33
C GLU A 95 -2.51 -8.93 7.72
N LEU A 96 -2.39 -8.84 6.40
CA LEU A 96 -1.10 -8.98 5.71
C LEU A 96 -0.10 -7.90 6.15
N ALA A 97 -0.55 -6.65 6.27
CA ALA A 97 0.29 -5.55 6.73
C ALA A 97 0.77 -5.76 8.19
N SER A 98 -0.09 -6.26 9.08
CA SER A 98 0.27 -6.57 10.46
C SER A 98 1.32 -7.69 10.54
N ARG A 99 1.17 -8.73 9.72
CA ARG A 99 2.17 -9.81 9.60
C ARG A 99 3.50 -9.27 9.06
N ALA A 100 3.45 -8.40 8.05
CA ALA A 100 4.65 -7.78 7.50
C ALA A 100 5.39 -6.92 8.54
N ILE A 101 4.67 -6.16 9.38
CA ILE A 101 5.24 -5.38 10.49
C ILE A 101 5.87 -6.31 11.54
N ALA A 102 5.23 -7.45 11.83
CA ALA A 102 5.77 -8.42 12.78
C ALA A 102 7.06 -9.07 12.27
N ALA A 103 7.15 -9.35 10.96
CA ALA A 103 8.33 -9.90 10.31
C ALA A 103 9.47 -8.86 10.15
N ASP A 104 9.12 -7.62 9.80
CA ASP A 104 10.07 -6.49 9.69
C ASP A 104 9.41 -5.18 10.11
N ALA A 105 9.63 -4.78 11.36
CA ALA A 105 9.10 -3.54 11.92
C ALA A 105 9.71 -2.27 11.28
N THR A 106 10.73 -2.38 10.44
CA THR A 106 11.35 -1.26 9.71
C THR A 106 10.72 -1.05 8.32
N ASN A 107 9.88 -1.97 7.88
CA ASN A 107 9.23 -1.89 6.57
C ASN A 107 8.13 -0.81 6.55
N ARG A 108 8.48 0.37 6.05
CA ARG A 108 7.58 1.53 5.98
C ARG A 108 6.31 1.25 5.17
N GLY A 109 6.41 0.49 4.08
CA GLY A 109 5.25 0.13 3.24
C GLY A 109 4.20 -0.68 4.02
N ALA A 110 4.64 -1.59 4.90
CA ALA A 110 3.76 -2.34 5.77
C ALA A 110 2.98 -1.43 6.73
N TRP A 111 3.64 -0.47 7.35
CA TRP A 111 3.01 0.51 8.24
C TRP A 111 1.99 1.40 7.51
N HIS A 112 2.28 1.81 6.27
CA HIS A 112 1.32 2.56 5.45
C HIS A 112 0.07 1.74 5.14
N LEU A 113 0.21 0.51 4.68
CA LEU A 113 -0.91 -0.37 4.37
C LEU A 113 -1.74 -0.68 5.62
N TRP A 114 -1.10 -0.87 6.77
CA TRP A 114 -1.76 -1.06 8.06
C TRP A 114 -2.59 0.16 8.47
N ALA A 115 -2.09 1.38 8.25
CA ALA A 115 -2.84 2.59 8.55
C ALA A 115 -3.97 2.82 7.54
N LEU A 116 -3.72 2.59 6.24
CA LEU A 116 -4.71 2.73 5.17
C LEU A 116 -5.89 1.76 5.32
N SER A 117 -5.64 0.55 5.77
CA SER A 117 -6.68 -0.49 5.91
C SER A 117 -7.65 -0.27 7.08
N GLU A 118 -7.41 0.71 7.93
CA GLU A 118 -8.33 0.99 9.04
C GLU A 118 -9.60 1.72 8.56
N SER A 119 -10.76 1.15 8.88
CA SER A 119 -12.07 1.66 8.46
C SER A 119 -12.57 2.80 9.34
N SER A 120 -12.28 2.76 10.65
CA SER A 120 -12.67 3.80 11.60
C SER A 120 -11.83 5.07 11.39
N PRO A 121 -12.43 6.24 11.14
CA PRO A 121 -11.67 7.47 10.92
C PRO A 121 -10.73 7.84 12.07
N HIS A 122 -11.20 7.74 13.32
CA HIS A 122 -10.41 8.05 14.51
C HIS A 122 -9.24 7.06 14.69
N GLU A 123 -9.51 5.76 14.55
CA GLU A 123 -8.45 4.76 14.63
C GLU A 123 -7.46 4.88 13.48
N ARG A 124 -7.91 5.23 12.28
CA ARG A 124 -7.02 5.49 11.15
C ARG A 124 -6.11 6.70 11.39
N MET A 125 -6.64 7.78 11.97
CA MET A 125 -5.82 8.92 12.39
C MET A 125 -4.78 8.50 13.44
N ASN A 126 -5.18 7.69 14.43
CA ASN A 126 -4.28 7.16 15.46
C ASN A 126 -3.18 6.27 14.85
N ARG A 127 -3.52 5.43 13.88
CA ARG A 127 -2.53 4.62 13.15
C ARG A 127 -1.55 5.50 12.37
N TRP A 128 -2.02 6.52 11.66
CA TRP A 128 -1.14 7.46 10.98
C TRP A 128 -0.24 8.24 11.93
N MET A 129 -0.74 8.57 13.13
CA MET A 129 0.08 9.18 14.17
C MET A 129 1.22 8.24 14.60
N GLN A 130 0.95 6.95 14.79
CA GLN A 130 1.99 5.95 15.09
C GLN A 130 3.00 5.83 13.94
N VAL A 131 2.55 5.84 12.68
CA VAL A 131 3.45 5.83 11.52
C VAL A 131 4.38 7.06 11.53
N THR A 132 3.85 8.26 11.77
CA THR A 132 4.68 9.48 11.83
C THR A 132 5.65 9.51 13.01
N GLN A 133 5.30 8.88 14.13
CA GLN A 133 6.22 8.71 15.27
C GLN A 133 7.34 7.72 14.95
N ARG A 134 7.02 6.64 14.23
CA ARG A 134 7.99 5.62 13.82
C ARG A 134 8.91 6.09 12.71
N PHE A 135 8.38 6.89 11.77
CA PHE A 135 9.09 7.42 10.60
C PHE A 135 8.93 8.95 10.54
N PRO A 136 9.67 9.71 11.37
CA PRO A 136 9.48 11.16 11.50
C PRO A 136 9.74 11.96 10.22
N GLU A 137 10.52 11.40 9.28
CA GLU A 137 10.84 12.05 7.99
C GLU A 137 9.87 11.67 6.86
N ASP A 138 8.86 10.84 7.16
CA ASP A 138 7.89 10.39 6.16
C ASP A 138 6.83 11.47 5.88
N GLU A 139 7.04 12.24 4.82
CA GLU A 139 6.11 13.30 4.41
C GLU A 139 4.74 12.76 3.98
N LEU A 140 4.70 11.56 3.37
CA LEU A 140 3.45 10.93 2.98
C LEU A 140 2.60 10.53 4.19
N ALA A 141 3.23 9.96 5.21
CA ALA A 141 2.55 9.64 6.46
C ALA A 141 2.02 10.90 7.17
N LYS A 142 2.81 11.99 7.20
CA LYS A 142 2.37 13.28 7.73
C LYS A 142 1.18 13.85 6.93
N ALA A 143 1.22 13.78 5.60
CA ALA A 143 0.11 14.25 4.78
C ALA A 143 -1.17 13.46 5.09
N ASN A 144 -1.09 12.13 5.12
CA ASN A 144 -2.25 11.29 5.48
C ASN A 144 -2.76 11.56 6.91
N LEU A 145 -1.87 11.79 7.88
CA LEU A 145 -2.28 12.19 9.23
C LEU A 145 -3.05 13.51 9.22
N ALA A 146 -2.51 14.53 8.54
CA ALA A 146 -3.13 15.84 8.48
C ALA A 146 -4.51 15.80 7.79
N ASP A 147 -4.63 15.07 6.67
CA ASP A 147 -5.87 14.93 5.92
C ASP A 147 -6.95 14.19 6.73
N ASN A 148 -6.58 13.07 7.39
CA ASN A 148 -7.50 12.34 8.25
C ASN A 148 -7.95 13.18 9.46
N ALA A 149 -7.03 13.88 10.11
CA ALA A 149 -7.32 14.78 11.22
C ALA A 149 -8.22 15.95 10.79
N THR A 150 -7.98 16.51 9.60
CA THR A 150 -8.85 17.58 9.01
C THR A 150 -10.27 17.06 8.78
N SER A 151 -10.42 15.85 8.26
CA SER A 151 -11.73 15.23 8.02
C SER A 151 -12.50 15.06 9.34
N ILE A 152 -11.88 14.53 10.38
CA ILE A 152 -12.49 14.35 11.71
C ILE A 152 -12.85 15.71 12.32
N ALA A 153 -11.93 16.67 12.29
CA ALA A 153 -12.16 18.00 12.81
C ALA A 153 -13.37 18.69 12.15
N SER A 154 -13.53 18.50 10.82
CA SER A 154 -14.66 19.03 10.07
C SER A 154 -15.99 18.34 10.39
N THR A 155 -15.99 17.01 10.46
CA THR A 155 -17.20 16.20 10.61
C THR A 155 -17.71 16.23 12.05
N ASP A 156 -16.82 16.05 13.02
CA ASP A 156 -17.17 15.83 14.42
C ASP A 156 -16.96 17.08 15.27
N ARG A 157 -16.46 18.19 14.64
CA ARG A 157 -16.06 19.42 15.32
C ARG A 157 -15.00 19.15 16.42
N ASP A 158 -14.13 18.18 16.15
CA ASP A 158 -13.11 17.73 17.08
C ASP A 158 -11.92 18.72 17.10
N ARG A 159 -11.77 19.38 18.25
CA ARG A 159 -10.72 20.37 18.46
C ARG A 159 -9.31 19.74 18.53
N GLU A 160 -9.19 18.53 19.06
CA GLU A 160 -7.91 17.85 19.13
C GLU A 160 -7.45 17.43 17.73
N ALA A 161 -8.32 16.85 16.93
CA ALA A 161 -8.05 16.52 15.53
C ALA A 161 -7.68 17.79 14.73
N TRP A 162 -8.36 18.93 14.96
CA TRP A 162 -8.00 20.21 14.36
C TRP A 162 -6.57 20.66 14.72
N GLN A 163 -6.18 20.53 15.99
CA GLN A 163 -4.83 20.87 16.43
C GLN A 163 -3.77 19.97 15.77
N ILE A 164 -4.04 18.67 15.68
CA ILE A 164 -3.18 17.70 15.01
C ILE A 164 -3.00 18.08 13.53
N ALA A 165 -4.09 18.34 12.82
CA ALA A 165 -4.06 18.75 11.42
C ALA A 165 -3.19 19.99 11.21
N LEU A 166 -3.48 21.06 11.97
CA LEU A 166 -2.78 22.32 11.86
C LEU A 166 -1.29 22.20 12.17
N HIS A 167 -0.94 21.47 13.23
CA HIS A 167 0.45 21.23 13.60
C HIS A 167 1.18 20.45 12.49
N THR A 168 0.55 19.42 11.95
CA THR A 168 1.16 18.52 10.95
C THR A 168 1.35 19.25 9.61
N TYR A 169 0.38 20.01 9.12
CA TYR A 169 0.54 20.83 7.92
C TYR A 169 1.63 21.88 8.07
N ARG A 170 1.71 22.53 9.22
CA ARG A 170 2.80 23.50 9.52
C ARG A 170 4.17 22.80 9.55
N SER A 171 4.22 21.54 10.01
CA SER A 171 5.45 20.74 9.95
C SER A 171 5.86 20.45 8.52
N LEU A 172 4.93 20.01 7.67
CA LEU A 172 5.16 19.80 6.24
C LEU A 172 5.61 21.07 5.53
N LEU A 173 4.98 22.20 5.83
CA LEU A 173 5.32 23.50 5.20
C LEU A 173 6.78 23.91 5.49
N ARG A 174 7.32 23.57 6.66
CA ARG A 174 8.73 23.88 7.01
C ARG A 174 9.73 23.16 6.14
N THR A 175 9.42 21.94 5.68
CA THR A 175 10.29 21.09 4.86
C THR A 175 9.98 21.15 3.36
N ALA A 176 8.81 21.67 2.99
CA ALA A 176 8.38 21.75 1.60
C ALA A 176 9.30 22.64 0.77
N THR A 177 9.84 22.07 -0.31
CA THR A 177 10.75 22.77 -1.23
C THR A 177 10.10 23.18 -2.55
N ARG A 178 9.03 22.47 -2.97
CA ARG A 178 8.32 22.76 -4.22
C ARG A 178 7.30 23.89 -4.03
N PRO A 179 7.29 24.91 -4.90
CA PRO A 179 6.36 26.04 -4.76
C PRO A 179 4.88 25.61 -4.72
N GLU A 180 4.47 24.67 -5.56
CA GLU A 180 3.09 24.21 -5.64
C GLU A 180 2.66 23.51 -4.34
N GLN A 181 3.55 22.70 -3.76
CA GLN A 181 3.32 22.05 -2.47
C GLN A 181 3.21 23.08 -1.35
N ARG A 182 4.06 24.10 -1.34
CA ARG A 182 4.00 25.19 -0.36
C ARG A 182 2.67 25.93 -0.43
N THR A 183 2.25 26.32 -1.63
CA THR A 183 0.98 27.01 -1.85
C THR A 183 -0.20 26.18 -1.33
N ALA A 184 -0.27 24.88 -1.67
CA ALA A 184 -1.32 23.99 -1.21
C ALA A 184 -1.36 23.86 0.32
N LEU A 185 -0.19 23.78 0.97
CA LEU A 185 -0.10 23.71 2.43
C LEU A 185 -0.50 25.02 3.11
N GLU A 186 -0.11 26.16 2.55
CA GLU A 186 -0.50 27.50 3.03
C GLU A 186 -2.01 27.72 2.92
N GLU A 187 -2.62 27.27 1.83
CA GLU A 187 -4.09 27.30 1.65
C GLU A 187 -4.80 26.41 2.67
N ALA A 188 -4.35 25.17 2.87
CA ALA A 188 -4.93 24.26 3.84
C ALA A 188 -4.85 24.82 5.28
N ILE A 189 -3.70 25.36 5.66
CA ILE A 189 -3.52 26.05 6.96
C ILE A 189 -4.46 27.23 7.08
N GLY A 190 -4.54 28.09 6.06
CA GLY A 190 -5.40 29.28 6.05
C GLY A 190 -6.88 28.95 6.15
N VAL A 191 -7.31 27.80 5.63
CA VAL A 191 -8.69 27.29 5.81
C VAL A 191 -8.92 26.88 7.27
N LEU A 192 -8.03 26.06 7.84
CA LEU A 192 -8.15 25.57 9.21
C LEU A 192 -8.13 26.71 10.25
N GLU A 193 -7.31 27.74 10.03
CA GLU A 193 -7.21 28.89 10.95
C GLU A 193 -8.50 29.74 11.01
N LYS A 194 -9.36 29.65 10.00
CA LYS A 194 -10.65 30.35 9.97
C LYS A 194 -11.78 29.57 10.67
N TRP A 195 -11.54 28.32 11.06
CA TRP A 195 -12.57 27.53 11.72
C TRP A 195 -12.76 27.97 13.17
N SER A 196 -14.03 28.06 13.58
CA SER A 196 -14.44 28.33 14.98
C SER A 196 -14.88 27.00 15.60
N LEU A 197 -13.94 26.27 16.18
CA LEU A 197 -14.17 24.98 16.84
C LEU A 197 -14.20 25.12 18.37
#